data_a4aef4f40d3b811221e0fd14e00e3114
#
_entry.id   a4aef4f40d3b811221e0fd14e00e3114
#
_cell.length_a   1.000
_cell.length_b   1.000
_cell.length_c   1.000
_cell.angle_alpha   90.00
_cell.angle_beta   90.00
_cell.angle_gamma   90.00
#
_symmetry.space_group_name_H-M   'P 1'
#
loop_
_entity.id
_entity.type
_entity.pdbx_description
1 polymer ?
#
loop_
_entity_poly.entity_id
_entity_poly.type
_entity_poly.pdbx_seq_one_letter_code
_entity_poly.pdbx_strand_id
1 'polypeptide(L)'
;FDEFVKECGNQNNWTASTYEKFAAVRNHLKEFKEDVTFEYFNDFGLNEYVNFLRDKKDMRNSTISKQMGFLKWFLRWSFKKGHHQNIAYDTFKPKLKTTPKKVIFLTWDELNKLKDYQIPHDKQYLERVRDVFLFCCFTSLRYSDVRNLKRSDIKPDHIEVTTVKTADSLIIELNDHSKAILEKYKDVHFE
;
A
#
# COMPACT_ATOMS: atom_id res chain seq x y z
N PHE A 1 21.41 10.07 2.14
CA PHE A 1 20.06 9.49 2.02
C PHE A 1 19.23 9.72 3.29
N ASP A 2 19.84 9.61 4.46
CA ASP A 2 19.16 9.77 5.75
C ASP A 2 18.63 11.19 5.97
N GLU A 3 19.36 12.22 5.51
CA GLU A 3 18.90 13.60 5.51
C GLU A 3 17.62 13.79 4.66
N PHE A 4 17.60 13.22 3.45
CA PHE A 4 16.43 13.19 2.60
C PHE A 4 15.22 12.55 3.30
N VAL A 5 15.42 11.38 3.89
CA VAL A 5 14.35 10.65 4.59
C VAL A 5 13.80 11.46 5.75
N LYS A 6 14.68 12.10 6.54
CA LYS A 6 14.30 12.94 7.66
C LYS A 6 13.53 14.19 7.22
N GLU A 7 14.07 14.93 6.24
CA GLU A 7 13.46 16.18 5.76
C GLU A 7 12.12 15.91 5.06
N CYS A 8 12.13 15.05 4.04
CA CYS A 8 10.91 14.76 3.28
C CYS A 8 9.87 14.02 4.11
N GLY A 9 10.28 13.17 5.03
CA GLY A 9 9.38 12.48 5.94
C GLY A 9 8.61 13.44 6.83
N ASN A 10 9.30 14.40 7.40
CA ASN A 10 8.67 15.44 8.23
C ASN A 10 7.76 16.36 7.41
N GLN A 11 8.25 16.85 6.26
CA GLN A 11 7.47 17.75 5.40
C GLN A 11 6.18 17.14 4.87
N ASN A 12 6.19 15.81 4.60
CA ASN A 12 5.06 15.12 3.99
C ASN A 12 4.31 14.23 4.99
N ASN A 13 4.60 14.31 6.28
CA ASN A 13 3.97 13.50 7.34
C ASN A 13 3.93 12.00 6.99
N TRP A 14 5.10 11.43 6.63
CA TRP A 14 5.15 10.04 6.19
C TRP A 14 4.69 9.07 7.27
N THR A 15 3.92 8.08 6.86
CA THR A 15 3.58 6.94 7.71
C THR A 15 4.79 5.99 7.86
N ALA A 16 4.80 5.15 8.91
CA ALA A 16 5.80 4.11 9.11
C ALA A 16 6.05 3.28 7.85
N SER A 17 4.97 2.86 7.17
CA SER A 17 5.04 2.12 5.89
C SER A 17 5.76 2.88 4.78
N THR A 18 5.76 4.22 4.78
CA THR A 18 6.50 5.01 3.80
C THR A 18 7.98 5.04 4.14
N TYR A 19 8.34 5.21 5.42
CA TYR A 19 9.72 5.09 5.87
C TYR A 19 10.33 3.73 5.54
N GLU A 20 9.60 2.62 5.73
CA GLU A 20 10.04 1.26 5.37
C GLU A 20 10.35 1.13 3.87
N LYS A 21 9.56 1.75 2.98
CA LYS A 21 9.81 1.74 1.54
C LYS A 21 11.13 2.42 1.19
N PHE A 22 11.43 3.57 1.81
CA PHE A 22 12.70 4.25 1.59
C PHE A 22 13.88 3.54 2.23
N ALA A 23 13.69 2.90 3.38
CA ALA A 23 14.69 2.01 3.97
C ALA A 23 15.03 0.86 3.04
N ALA A 24 14.03 0.25 2.39
CA ALA A 24 14.26 -0.80 1.39
C ALA A 24 15.07 -0.28 0.18
N VAL A 25 14.74 0.93 -0.34
CA VAL A 25 15.54 1.54 -1.43
C VAL A 25 16.99 1.75 -1.01
N ARG A 26 17.22 2.30 0.19
CA ARG A 26 18.57 2.50 0.73
C ARG A 26 19.36 1.19 0.83
N ASN A 27 18.70 0.14 1.33
CA ASN A 27 19.34 -1.16 1.46
C ASN A 27 19.68 -1.76 0.09
N HIS A 28 18.78 -1.67 -0.89
CA HIS A 28 19.06 -2.12 -2.26
C HIS A 28 20.21 -1.34 -2.91
N LEU A 29 20.33 -0.03 -2.66
CA LEU A 29 21.44 0.77 -3.18
C LEU A 29 22.77 0.32 -2.57
N LYS A 30 22.83 0.06 -1.26
CA LYS A 30 24.04 -0.44 -0.59
C LYS A 30 24.45 -1.83 -1.10
N GLU A 31 23.47 -2.72 -1.32
CA GLU A 31 23.73 -4.06 -1.87
C GLU A 31 24.14 -4.01 -3.35
N PHE A 32 23.60 -3.04 -4.10
CA PHE A 32 23.94 -2.87 -5.52
C PHE A 32 25.38 -2.43 -5.68
N LYS A 33 25.79 -1.40 -4.95
CA LYS A 33 27.15 -0.86 -4.98
C LYS A 33 27.40 -0.04 -3.72
N GLU A 34 28.39 -0.42 -2.91
CA GLU A 34 28.66 0.20 -1.62
C GLU A 34 28.96 1.70 -1.75
N ASP A 35 29.82 2.06 -2.71
CA ASP A 35 30.27 3.44 -2.95
C ASP A 35 29.66 4.04 -4.23
N VAL A 36 28.32 3.90 -4.40
CA VAL A 36 27.66 4.49 -5.55
C VAL A 36 27.62 6.01 -5.45
N THR A 37 28.15 6.69 -6.48
CA THR A 37 28.13 8.15 -6.58
C THR A 37 26.90 8.66 -7.37
N PHE A 38 26.59 9.94 -7.26
CA PHE A 38 25.51 10.55 -8.05
C PHE A 38 25.77 10.53 -9.55
N GLU A 39 27.03 10.65 -9.97
CA GLU A 39 27.45 10.61 -11.37
C GLU A 39 27.26 9.23 -11.99
N TYR A 40 27.31 8.19 -11.16
CA TYR A 40 27.05 6.81 -11.62
C TYR A 40 25.61 6.62 -12.11
N PHE A 41 24.63 7.40 -11.60
CA PHE A 41 23.24 7.34 -12.04
C PHE A 41 22.98 8.06 -13.36
N ASN A 42 23.87 7.91 -14.34
CA ASN A 42 23.61 8.17 -15.75
C ASN A 42 22.76 7.02 -16.35
N ASP A 43 22.44 7.09 -17.65
CA ASP A 43 21.61 6.07 -18.30
C ASP A 43 22.15 4.66 -18.15
N PHE A 44 23.47 4.48 -18.17
CA PHE A 44 24.11 3.18 -17.97
C PHE A 44 23.91 2.67 -16.53
N GLY A 45 24.27 3.45 -15.53
CA GLY A 45 24.16 3.05 -14.13
C GLY A 45 22.70 2.84 -13.67
N LEU A 46 21.77 3.64 -14.20
CA LEU A 46 20.34 3.44 -13.96
C LEU A 46 19.82 2.13 -14.55
N ASN A 47 20.29 1.74 -15.77
CA ASN A 47 19.97 0.44 -16.35
C ASN A 47 20.61 -0.72 -15.55
N GLU A 48 21.85 -0.58 -15.11
CA GLU A 48 22.52 -1.55 -14.25
C GLU A 48 21.73 -1.78 -12.94
N TYR A 49 21.26 -0.70 -12.31
CA TYR A 49 20.43 -0.81 -11.12
C TYR A 49 19.08 -1.51 -11.39
N VAL A 50 18.45 -1.23 -12.53
CA VAL A 50 17.22 -1.94 -12.96
C VAL A 50 17.50 -3.44 -13.14
N ASN A 51 18.62 -3.80 -13.78
CA ASN A 51 19.03 -5.20 -13.96
C ASN A 51 19.32 -5.87 -12.62
N PHE A 52 20.02 -5.20 -11.70
CA PHE A 52 20.23 -5.68 -10.34
C PHE A 52 18.91 -5.99 -9.62
N LEU A 53 17.92 -5.08 -9.66
CA LEU A 53 16.62 -5.29 -9.05
C LEU A 53 15.86 -6.46 -9.69
N ARG A 54 16.03 -6.68 -10.99
CA ARG A 54 15.41 -7.80 -11.71
C ARG A 54 16.10 -9.12 -11.43
N ASP A 55 17.41 -9.16 -11.63
CA ASP A 55 18.16 -10.42 -11.74
C ASP A 55 18.68 -10.91 -10.38
N LYS A 56 19.03 -9.99 -9.47
CA LYS A 56 19.53 -10.33 -8.13
C LYS A 56 18.46 -10.29 -7.05
N LYS A 57 17.44 -9.41 -7.21
CA LYS A 57 16.37 -9.27 -6.23
C LYS A 57 15.06 -9.93 -6.69
N ASP A 58 15.01 -10.53 -7.87
CA ASP A 58 13.85 -11.21 -8.48
C ASP A 58 12.57 -10.36 -8.44
N MET A 59 12.71 -9.06 -8.67
CA MET A 59 11.59 -8.14 -8.57
C MET A 59 10.77 -8.11 -9.85
N ARG A 60 9.46 -8.11 -9.71
CA ARG A 60 8.53 -7.86 -10.83
C ARG A 60 8.68 -6.45 -11.38
N ASN A 61 8.48 -6.26 -12.69
CA ASN A 61 8.59 -4.96 -13.34
C ASN A 61 7.78 -3.84 -12.67
N SER A 62 6.59 -4.15 -12.14
CA SER A 62 5.77 -3.18 -11.40
C SER A 62 6.41 -2.75 -10.07
N THR A 63 7.17 -3.62 -9.42
CA THR A 63 7.94 -3.30 -8.20
C THR A 63 9.17 -2.48 -8.55
N ILE A 64 9.91 -2.89 -9.59
CA ILE A 64 11.07 -2.13 -10.10
C ILE A 64 10.65 -0.70 -10.46
N SER A 65 9.53 -0.52 -11.16
CA SER A 65 9.01 0.81 -11.50
C SER A 65 8.80 1.69 -10.26
N LYS A 66 8.26 1.11 -9.17
CA LYS A 66 8.08 1.83 -7.90
C LYS A 66 9.41 2.17 -7.23
N GLN A 67 10.36 1.21 -7.19
CA GLN A 67 11.71 1.43 -6.65
C GLN A 67 12.42 2.55 -7.40
N MET A 68 12.35 2.55 -8.73
CA MET A 68 12.89 3.62 -9.57
C MET A 68 12.22 4.97 -9.30
N GLY A 69 10.91 5.00 -9.04
CA GLY A 69 10.20 6.21 -8.63
C GLY A 69 10.74 6.80 -7.33
N PHE A 70 10.97 5.97 -6.31
CA PHE A 70 11.56 6.39 -5.04
C PHE A 70 13.01 6.86 -5.18
N LEU A 71 13.83 6.13 -5.97
CA LEU A 71 15.20 6.57 -6.27
C LEU A 71 15.21 7.93 -6.98
N LYS A 72 14.37 8.12 -7.98
CA LYS A 72 14.26 9.41 -8.69
C LYS A 72 13.82 10.55 -7.77
N TRP A 73 12.95 10.28 -6.81
CA TRP A 73 12.58 11.30 -5.83
C TRP A 73 13.78 11.72 -4.98
N PHE A 74 14.58 10.77 -4.49
CA PHE A 74 15.81 11.06 -3.78
C PHE A 74 16.81 11.84 -4.65
N LEU A 75 17.06 11.43 -5.89
CA LEU A 75 17.98 12.11 -6.80
C LEU A 75 17.52 13.55 -7.13
N ARG A 76 16.22 13.76 -7.31
CA ARG A 76 15.66 15.09 -7.54
C ARG A 76 15.78 15.99 -6.32
N TRP A 77 15.58 15.46 -5.13
CA TRP A 77 15.79 16.20 -3.90
C TRP A 77 17.26 16.58 -3.74
N SER A 78 18.20 15.66 -3.92
CA SER A 78 19.63 15.89 -3.80
C SER A 78 20.13 16.90 -4.85
N PHE A 79 19.60 16.86 -6.08
CA PHE A 79 19.88 17.87 -7.09
C PHE A 79 19.45 19.28 -6.64
N LYS A 80 18.24 19.41 -6.11
CA LYS A 80 17.73 20.68 -5.60
C LYS A 80 18.54 21.21 -4.41
N LYS A 81 19.15 20.34 -3.63
CA LYS A 81 20.05 20.70 -2.52
C LYS A 81 21.48 21.03 -2.99
N GLY A 82 21.79 20.86 -4.26
CA GLY A 82 23.11 21.14 -4.81
C GLY A 82 24.15 20.04 -4.59
N HIS A 83 23.72 18.84 -4.16
CA HIS A 83 24.65 17.73 -3.93
C HIS A 83 25.25 17.15 -5.23
N HIS A 84 24.64 17.39 -6.38
CA HIS A 84 25.10 16.96 -7.70
C HIS A 84 24.46 17.79 -8.82
N GLN A 85 25.03 17.63 -10.05
CA GLN A 85 24.52 18.26 -11.28
C GLN A 85 23.96 17.25 -12.28
N ASN A 86 23.91 15.97 -11.93
CA ASN A 86 23.40 14.91 -12.81
C ASN A 86 21.88 15.01 -12.96
N ILE A 87 21.39 15.12 -14.20
CA ILE A 87 19.95 15.20 -14.54
C ILE A 87 19.45 13.97 -15.33
N ALA A 88 20.32 13.00 -15.63
CA ALA A 88 19.96 11.82 -16.44
C ALA A 88 18.78 11.03 -15.86
N TYR A 89 18.67 10.96 -14.52
CA TYR A 89 17.56 10.27 -13.84
C TYR A 89 16.18 10.83 -14.22
N ASP A 90 16.06 12.09 -14.60
CA ASP A 90 14.76 12.73 -14.84
C ASP A 90 14.15 12.23 -16.16
N THR A 91 14.95 12.16 -17.20
CA THR A 91 14.56 11.68 -18.54
C THR A 91 14.57 10.16 -18.67
N PHE A 92 15.35 9.46 -17.83
CA PHE A 92 15.48 8.01 -17.88
C PHE A 92 14.12 7.31 -17.73
N LYS A 93 13.80 6.42 -18.66
CA LYS A 93 12.59 5.57 -18.62
C LYS A 93 12.99 4.12 -18.80
N PRO A 94 12.98 3.30 -17.73
CA PRO A 94 13.33 1.90 -17.85
C PRO A 94 12.34 1.17 -18.77
N LYS A 95 12.86 0.33 -19.68
CA LYS A 95 12.04 -0.52 -20.56
C LYS A 95 11.45 -1.69 -19.78
N LEU A 96 10.39 -1.43 -19.02
CA LEU A 96 9.69 -2.44 -18.22
C LEU A 96 8.39 -2.82 -18.92
N LYS A 97 8.33 -4.04 -19.44
CA LYS A 97 7.06 -4.59 -19.95
C LYS A 97 6.10 -4.78 -18.77
N THR A 98 4.98 -4.11 -18.81
CA THR A 98 3.89 -4.31 -17.84
C THR A 98 2.88 -5.26 -18.43
N THR A 99 2.66 -6.39 -17.80
CA THR A 99 1.51 -7.25 -18.13
C THR A 99 0.26 -6.65 -17.48
N PRO A 100 -0.85 -6.54 -18.20
CA PRO A 100 -2.11 -6.14 -17.59
C PRO A 100 -2.42 -7.05 -16.41
N LYS A 101 -2.69 -6.45 -15.25
CA LYS A 101 -3.10 -7.24 -14.09
C LYS A 101 -4.50 -7.75 -14.32
N LYS A 102 -4.69 -9.07 -14.29
CA LYS A 102 -6.03 -9.64 -14.16
C LYS A 102 -6.58 -9.21 -12.80
N VAL A 103 -7.66 -8.45 -12.82
CA VAL A 103 -8.38 -8.09 -11.59
C VAL A 103 -9.11 -9.34 -11.11
N ILE A 104 -8.81 -9.77 -9.89
CA ILE A 104 -9.51 -10.86 -9.21
C ILE A 104 -10.57 -10.23 -8.33
N PHE A 105 -11.81 -10.64 -8.51
CA PHE A 105 -12.96 -10.19 -7.71
C PHE A 105 -13.91 -11.36 -7.51
N LEU A 106 -14.76 -11.28 -6.50
CA LEU A 106 -15.86 -12.23 -6.32
C LEU A 106 -17.09 -11.70 -7.06
N THR A 107 -17.75 -12.59 -7.79
CA THR A 107 -19.10 -12.32 -8.31
C THR A 107 -20.10 -12.29 -7.16
N TRP A 108 -21.29 -11.76 -7.40
CA TRP A 108 -22.35 -11.73 -6.40
C TRP A 108 -22.70 -13.14 -5.87
N ASP A 109 -22.76 -14.12 -6.76
CA ASP A 109 -23.03 -15.51 -6.37
C ASP A 109 -21.93 -16.12 -5.51
N GLU A 110 -20.65 -15.82 -5.83
CA GLU A 110 -19.52 -16.27 -5.02
C GLU A 110 -19.51 -15.60 -3.64
N LEU A 111 -19.88 -14.31 -3.58
CA LEU A 111 -19.99 -13.58 -2.32
C LEU A 111 -21.11 -14.17 -1.44
N ASN A 112 -22.26 -14.49 -2.01
CA ASN A 112 -23.36 -15.15 -1.30
C ASN A 112 -22.98 -16.56 -0.84
N LYS A 113 -22.29 -17.34 -1.68
CA LYS A 113 -21.77 -18.67 -1.27
C LYS A 113 -20.82 -18.55 -0.07
N LEU A 114 -19.94 -17.54 -0.07
CA LEU A 114 -19.05 -17.29 1.06
C LEU A 114 -19.83 -16.88 2.32
N LYS A 115 -20.85 -16.03 2.17
CA LYS A 115 -21.71 -15.60 3.28
C LYS A 115 -22.42 -16.79 3.94
N ASP A 116 -22.98 -17.69 3.13
CA ASP A 116 -23.80 -18.80 3.59
C ASP A 116 -22.98 -20.07 3.91
N TYR A 117 -21.66 -20.02 3.71
CA TYR A 117 -20.77 -21.16 3.95
C TYR A 117 -20.75 -21.54 5.43
N GLN A 118 -21.02 -22.82 5.71
CA GLN A 118 -20.95 -23.38 7.07
C GLN A 118 -19.48 -23.63 7.44
N ILE A 119 -18.97 -22.83 8.33
CA ILE A 119 -17.58 -22.95 8.79
C ILE A 119 -17.47 -24.17 9.71
N PRO A 120 -16.51 -25.09 9.46
CA PRO A 120 -16.28 -26.26 10.32
C PRO A 120 -16.03 -25.87 11.78
N HIS A 121 -16.47 -26.71 12.70
CA HIS A 121 -16.42 -26.44 14.15
C HIS A 121 -14.99 -26.16 14.67
N ASP A 122 -13.99 -26.83 14.11
CA ASP A 122 -12.57 -26.64 14.44
C ASP A 122 -11.96 -25.32 13.91
N LYS A 123 -12.72 -24.59 13.04
CA LYS A 123 -12.27 -23.36 12.39
C LYS A 123 -13.17 -22.16 12.66
N GLN A 124 -13.93 -22.17 13.75
CA GLN A 124 -14.88 -21.10 14.07
C GLN A 124 -14.26 -19.70 14.12
N TYR A 125 -12.96 -19.58 14.39
CA TYR A 125 -12.23 -18.30 14.33
C TYR A 125 -12.31 -17.63 12.93
N LEU A 126 -12.51 -18.41 11.86
CA LEU A 126 -12.68 -17.89 10.50
C LEU A 126 -14.02 -17.17 10.30
N GLU A 127 -15.01 -17.41 11.16
CA GLU A 127 -16.31 -16.74 11.06
C GLU A 127 -16.14 -15.22 11.15
N ARG A 128 -15.38 -14.73 12.12
CA ARG A 128 -15.09 -13.32 12.26
C ARG A 128 -14.31 -12.77 11.07
N VAL A 129 -13.34 -13.52 10.56
CA VAL A 129 -12.56 -13.14 9.37
C VAL A 129 -13.46 -12.99 8.15
N ARG A 130 -14.36 -13.96 7.93
CA ARG A 130 -15.37 -13.91 6.87
C ARG A 130 -16.26 -12.69 7.01
N ASP A 131 -16.81 -12.46 8.19
CA ASP A 131 -17.78 -11.39 8.43
C ASP A 131 -17.14 -10.00 8.25
N VAL A 132 -15.88 -9.80 8.68
CA VAL A 132 -15.11 -8.59 8.40
C VAL A 132 -14.88 -8.40 6.89
N PHE A 133 -14.52 -9.48 6.17
CA PHE A 133 -14.36 -9.42 4.72
C PHE A 133 -15.68 -9.04 4.00
N LEU A 134 -16.78 -9.68 4.37
CA LEU A 134 -18.12 -9.37 3.84
C LEU A 134 -18.51 -7.94 4.15
N PHE A 135 -18.23 -7.47 5.36
CA PHE A 135 -18.51 -6.07 5.74
C PHE A 135 -17.72 -5.08 4.86
N CYS A 136 -16.42 -5.36 4.61
CA CYS A 136 -15.65 -4.58 3.65
C CYS A 136 -16.28 -4.58 2.24
N CYS A 137 -16.78 -5.73 1.77
CA CYS A 137 -17.44 -5.84 0.47
C CYS A 137 -18.73 -5.02 0.40
N PHE A 138 -19.56 -5.06 1.45
CA PHE A 138 -20.86 -4.39 1.48
C PHE A 138 -20.79 -2.89 1.75
N THR A 139 -19.70 -2.42 2.36
CA THR A 139 -19.49 -1.00 2.69
C THR A 139 -18.44 -0.32 1.81
N SER A 140 -17.70 -1.07 0.99
CA SER A 140 -16.54 -0.59 0.22
C SER A 140 -15.41 -0.01 1.09
N LEU A 141 -15.45 -0.19 2.41
CA LEU A 141 -14.38 0.20 3.31
C LEU A 141 -13.15 -0.71 3.15
N ARG A 142 -11.97 -0.13 3.25
CA ARG A 142 -10.73 -0.92 3.34
C ARG A 142 -10.66 -1.60 4.70
N TYR A 143 -9.97 -2.74 4.77
CA TYR A 143 -9.74 -3.44 6.05
C TYR A 143 -9.16 -2.51 7.14
N SER A 144 -8.23 -1.61 6.78
CA SER A 144 -7.68 -0.63 7.72
C SER A 144 -8.74 0.31 8.31
N ASP A 145 -9.74 0.67 7.52
CA ASP A 145 -10.81 1.58 7.95
C ASP A 145 -11.79 0.82 8.87
N VAL A 146 -12.15 -0.41 8.50
CA VAL A 146 -12.99 -1.28 9.34
C VAL A 146 -12.32 -1.60 10.68
N ARG A 147 -11.01 -1.89 10.68
CA ARG A 147 -10.24 -2.15 11.92
C ARG A 147 -10.25 -0.97 12.89
N ASN A 148 -10.32 0.25 12.37
CA ASN A 148 -10.31 1.48 13.18
C ASN A 148 -11.71 2.07 13.39
N LEU A 149 -12.77 1.40 12.88
CA LEU A 149 -14.15 1.85 13.01
C LEU A 149 -14.57 1.82 14.49
N LYS A 150 -15.07 2.94 14.97
CA LYS A 150 -15.57 3.08 16.33
C LYS A 150 -17.09 2.96 16.35
N ARG A 151 -17.67 2.58 17.48
CA ARG A 151 -19.13 2.57 17.66
C ARG A 151 -19.76 3.95 17.48
N SER A 152 -19.04 5.01 17.86
CA SER A 152 -19.48 6.40 17.65
C SER A 152 -19.65 6.77 16.18
N ASP A 153 -18.96 6.08 15.27
CA ASP A 153 -18.98 6.34 13.83
C ASP A 153 -20.20 5.67 13.16
N ILE A 154 -20.82 4.70 13.84
CA ILE A 154 -21.97 3.93 13.34
C ILE A 154 -23.26 4.62 13.77
N LYS A 155 -24.06 5.03 12.78
CA LYS A 155 -25.41 5.60 12.95
C LYS A 155 -26.45 4.54 12.56
N PRO A 156 -27.75 4.78 12.82
CA PRO A 156 -28.79 3.79 12.53
C PRO A 156 -28.87 3.35 11.06
N ASP A 157 -28.51 4.23 10.13
CA ASP A 157 -28.66 4.03 8.68
C ASP A 157 -27.36 4.22 7.89
N HIS A 158 -26.29 4.77 8.49
CA HIS A 158 -25.04 5.05 7.82
C HIS A 158 -23.83 4.97 8.77
N ILE A 159 -22.64 5.02 8.19
CA ILE A 159 -21.37 5.15 8.89
C ILE A 159 -20.72 6.48 8.50
N GLU A 160 -20.25 7.24 9.49
CA GLU A 160 -19.42 8.42 9.29
C GLU A 160 -17.97 8.08 9.64
N VAL A 161 -17.08 8.01 8.67
CA VAL A 161 -15.70 7.58 8.89
C VAL A 161 -14.68 8.44 8.15
N THR A 162 -13.56 8.73 8.81
CA THR A 162 -12.40 9.31 8.13
C THR A 162 -11.44 8.18 7.78
N THR A 163 -11.14 8.02 6.49
CA THR A 163 -10.29 6.92 6.01
C THR A 163 -8.86 7.05 6.49
N VAL A 164 -8.25 5.94 6.91
CA VAL A 164 -6.89 5.92 7.47
C VAL A 164 -5.83 6.29 6.43
N LYS A 165 -6.05 5.90 5.17
CA LYS A 165 -5.03 6.06 4.12
C LYS A 165 -4.99 7.44 3.48
N THR A 166 -6.14 8.07 3.29
CA THR A 166 -6.26 9.31 2.51
C THR A 166 -6.83 10.47 3.33
N ALA A 167 -7.25 10.21 4.56
CA ALA A 167 -7.91 11.17 5.46
C ALA A 167 -9.20 11.78 4.86
N ASP A 168 -9.85 11.05 3.94
CA ASP A 168 -11.13 11.46 3.37
C ASP A 168 -12.26 11.17 4.36
N SER A 169 -13.16 12.14 4.55
CA SER A 169 -14.39 11.93 5.30
C SER A 169 -15.45 11.32 4.38
N LEU A 170 -16.01 10.17 4.79
CA LEU A 170 -17.00 9.43 4.03
C LEU A 170 -18.25 9.20 4.86
N ILE A 171 -19.42 9.30 4.21
CA ILE A 171 -20.69 8.82 4.71
C ILE A 171 -21.08 7.62 3.86
N ILE A 172 -21.29 6.48 4.50
CA ILE A 172 -21.58 5.20 3.83
C ILE A 172 -22.91 4.67 4.33
N GLU A 173 -23.89 4.61 3.45
CA GLU A 173 -25.20 4.03 3.75
C GLU A 173 -25.06 2.53 4.05
N LEU A 174 -25.77 2.09 5.09
CA LEU A 174 -25.79 0.69 5.52
C LEU A 174 -26.93 -0.06 4.81
N ASN A 175 -26.57 -1.07 4.03
CA ASN A 175 -27.52 -2.04 3.49
C ASN A 175 -27.86 -3.14 4.53
N ASP A 176 -28.84 -3.98 4.22
CA ASP A 176 -29.31 -5.02 5.14
C ASP A 176 -28.22 -6.01 5.55
N HIS A 177 -27.30 -6.34 4.64
CA HIS A 177 -26.19 -7.25 4.92
C HIS A 177 -25.20 -6.63 5.91
N SER A 178 -24.83 -5.38 5.73
CA SER A 178 -23.92 -4.67 6.64
C SER A 178 -24.58 -4.44 8.00
N LYS A 179 -25.88 -4.12 8.05
CA LYS A 179 -26.65 -4.01 9.30
C LYS A 179 -26.69 -5.31 10.06
N ALA A 180 -26.93 -6.44 9.38
CA ALA A 180 -26.95 -7.77 10.00
C ALA A 180 -25.61 -8.14 10.64
N ILE A 181 -24.50 -7.79 9.98
CA ILE A 181 -23.16 -8.02 10.56
C ILE A 181 -22.96 -7.14 11.80
N LEU A 182 -23.30 -5.84 11.75
CA LEU A 182 -23.18 -4.95 12.90
C LEU A 182 -24.03 -5.42 14.08
N GLU A 183 -25.25 -5.87 13.83
CA GLU A 183 -26.13 -6.42 14.88
C GLU A 183 -25.54 -7.67 15.52
N LYS A 184 -24.96 -8.57 14.72
CA LYS A 184 -24.27 -9.79 15.23
C LYS A 184 -23.15 -9.47 16.22
N TYR A 185 -22.45 -8.36 16.03
CA TYR A 185 -21.29 -7.96 16.85
C TYR A 185 -21.57 -6.80 17.81
N LYS A 186 -22.82 -6.42 18.02
CA LYS A 186 -23.18 -5.24 18.84
C LYS A 186 -22.70 -5.34 20.29
N ASP A 187 -22.71 -6.54 20.87
CA ASP A 187 -22.34 -6.78 22.27
C ASP A 187 -20.92 -7.31 22.43
N VAL A 188 -20.16 -7.46 21.33
CA VAL A 188 -18.78 -7.93 21.37
C VAL A 188 -17.86 -6.75 21.63
N HIS A 189 -17.12 -6.79 22.76
CA HIS A 189 -16.04 -5.85 23.03
C HIS A 189 -14.76 -6.39 22.38
N PHE A 190 -14.18 -5.58 21.50
CA PHE A 190 -12.86 -5.84 20.91
C PHE A 190 -11.83 -5.07 21.75
N GLU A 191 -10.88 -5.79 22.34
CA GLU A 191 -9.71 -5.23 23.00
C GLU A 191 -8.71 -4.69 21.97
#